data_21cd033964ae9b27b0ee3654dfde6be2
#
_entry.id   21cd033964ae9b27b0ee3654dfde6be2
#
_cell.length_a   1.000
_cell.length_b   1.000
_cell.length_c   1.000
_cell.angle_alpha   90.00
_cell.angle_beta   90.00
_cell.angle_gamma   90.00
#
_symmetry.space_group_name_H-M   'P 1'
#
loop_
_entity.id
_entity.type
_entity.pdbx_description
1 polymer ?
#
loop_
_entity_poly.entity_id
_entity_poly.type
_entity_poly.pdbx_seq_one_letter_code
_entity_poly.pdbx_strand_id
1 'polypeptide(L)'
;MRAPIEEVFPTKLKIIDGLFTIGEGQRLGLFAPAGAGKTTTVSIMANNMDADVVIFAMIGERAREVVEFLEGEIGPEVIQKSITIVSTSEANPLEKVRSGLVAVSIARHFMEQGKKSSCTLTH
;
A
#
# COMPACT_ATOMS: atom_id res chain seq x y z
N MET A 1 16.25 -3.38 12.80
CA MET A 1 17.10 -2.48 11.97
C MET A 1 16.59 -2.52 10.54
N ARG A 2 16.53 -1.38 9.89
CA ARG A 2 16.10 -1.30 8.49
C ARG A 2 17.23 -1.79 7.57
N ALA A 3 16.92 -2.69 6.63
CA ALA A 3 17.89 -3.14 5.64
C ALA A 3 18.30 -1.98 4.70
N PRO A 4 19.53 -1.95 4.19
CA PRO A 4 19.94 -0.98 3.20
C PRO A 4 19.15 -1.16 1.90
N ILE A 5 18.97 -0.07 1.16
CA ILE A 5 18.29 -0.09 -0.14
C ILE A 5 19.33 -0.42 -1.22
N GLU A 6 19.22 -1.59 -1.82
CA GLU A 6 20.20 -2.09 -2.80
C GLU A 6 19.63 -2.21 -4.21
N GLU A 7 18.33 -2.46 -4.32
CA GLU A 7 17.68 -2.69 -5.61
C GLU A 7 16.58 -1.66 -5.89
N VAL A 8 16.39 -1.37 -7.17
CA VAL A 8 15.30 -0.52 -7.66
C VAL A 8 14.00 -1.32 -7.66
N PHE A 9 12.93 -0.70 -7.16
CA PHE A 9 11.59 -1.26 -7.20
C PHE A 9 10.76 -0.53 -8.27
N PRO A 10 10.55 -1.11 -9.46
CA PRO A 10 9.80 -0.45 -10.50
C PRO A 10 8.31 -0.38 -10.17
N THR A 11 7.74 0.81 -10.25
CA THR A 11 6.29 1.02 -10.05
C THR A 11 5.50 0.94 -11.35
N LYS A 12 6.21 0.97 -12.48
CA LYS A 12 5.66 1.03 -13.83
C LYS A 12 4.81 2.27 -14.13
N LEU A 13 4.88 3.27 -13.27
CA LEU A 13 4.37 4.61 -13.54
C LEU A 13 5.51 5.47 -14.10
N LYS A 14 5.32 6.00 -15.31
CA LYS A 14 6.37 6.77 -16.01
C LYS A 14 6.89 7.96 -15.22
N ILE A 15 6.00 8.67 -14.51
CA ILE A 15 6.38 9.83 -13.69
C ILE A 15 7.26 9.40 -12.52
N ILE A 16 6.89 8.34 -11.82
CA ILE A 16 7.63 7.86 -10.64
C ILE A 16 8.94 7.21 -11.07
N ASP A 17 8.91 6.28 -12.01
CA ASP A 17 10.11 5.56 -12.44
C ASP A 17 11.08 6.46 -13.24
N GLY A 18 10.56 7.47 -13.93
CA GLY A 18 11.38 8.41 -14.72
C GLY A 18 11.99 9.55 -13.91
N LEU A 19 11.25 10.11 -12.93
CA LEU A 19 11.68 11.26 -12.14
C LEU A 19 12.11 10.89 -10.71
N PHE A 20 11.50 9.88 -10.13
CA PHE A 20 11.71 9.45 -8.76
C PHE A 20 11.93 7.94 -8.72
N THR A 21 13.16 7.51 -8.77
CA THR A 21 13.49 6.08 -8.64
C THR A 21 13.20 5.61 -7.22
N ILE A 22 12.37 4.57 -7.10
CA ILE A 22 12.05 3.94 -5.81
C ILE A 22 12.88 2.67 -5.66
N GLY A 23 13.63 2.58 -4.57
CA GLY A 23 14.38 1.40 -4.20
C GLY A 23 13.55 0.42 -3.37
N GLU A 24 13.92 -0.84 -3.39
CA GLU A 24 13.31 -1.84 -2.52
C GLU A 24 13.53 -1.47 -1.04
N GLY A 25 12.46 -1.54 -0.25
CA GLY A 25 12.48 -1.12 1.16
C GLY A 25 12.37 0.38 1.38
N GLN A 26 12.29 1.18 0.34
CA GLN A 26 12.10 2.62 0.45
C GLN A 26 10.67 2.95 0.92
N ARG A 27 10.57 3.99 1.75
CA ARG A 27 9.29 4.55 2.18
C ARG A 27 8.98 5.79 1.34
N LEU A 28 7.81 5.80 0.73
CA LEU A 28 7.31 6.92 -0.07
C LEU A 28 6.04 7.47 0.55
N GLY A 29 5.94 8.77 0.70
CA GLY A 29 4.73 9.46 1.13
C GLY A 29 4.03 10.13 -0.04
N LEU A 30 2.72 9.88 -0.18
CA LEU A 30 1.84 10.56 -1.11
C LEU A 30 0.89 11.46 -0.31
N PHE A 31 1.12 12.77 -0.38
CA PHE A 31 0.32 13.76 0.34
C PHE A 31 -0.55 14.51 -0.65
N ALA A 32 -1.85 14.43 -0.48
CA ALA A 32 -2.80 15.12 -1.32
C ALA A 32 -4.09 15.42 -0.54
N PRO A 33 -4.76 16.52 -0.84
CA PRO A 33 -6.09 16.77 -0.28
C PRO A 33 -7.09 15.71 -0.74
N ALA A 34 -8.20 15.60 -0.04
CA ALA A 34 -9.28 14.70 -0.41
C ALA A 34 -9.75 14.96 -1.85
N GLY A 35 -9.96 13.90 -2.62
CA GLY A 35 -10.39 13.99 -4.01
C GLY A 35 -9.29 14.30 -5.04
N ALA A 36 -8.03 14.37 -4.63
CA ALA A 36 -6.91 14.68 -5.55
C ALA A 36 -6.33 13.45 -6.28
N GLY A 37 -7.00 12.31 -6.25
CA GLY A 37 -6.56 11.10 -6.96
C GLY A 37 -5.48 10.29 -6.24
N LYS A 38 -5.29 10.49 -4.95
CA LYS A 38 -4.33 9.72 -4.14
C LYS A 38 -4.60 8.22 -4.20
N THR A 39 -5.84 7.82 -3.98
CA THR A 39 -6.25 6.40 -4.02
C THR A 39 -6.09 5.82 -5.42
N THR A 40 -6.44 6.57 -6.45
CA THR A 40 -6.25 6.16 -7.85
C THR A 40 -4.77 5.96 -8.18
N THR A 41 -3.89 6.84 -7.72
CA THR A 41 -2.44 6.66 -7.90
C THR A 41 -1.94 5.40 -7.22
N VAL A 42 -2.38 5.14 -6.00
CA VAL A 42 -2.03 3.91 -5.26
C VAL A 42 -2.53 2.66 -5.99
N SER A 43 -3.74 2.68 -6.51
CA SER A 43 -4.30 1.54 -7.25
C SER A 43 -3.53 1.25 -8.55
N ILE A 44 -3.17 2.29 -9.29
CA ILE A 44 -2.35 2.13 -10.50
C ILE A 44 -0.98 1.55 -10.15
N MET A 45 -0.35 2.05 -9.10
CA MET A 45 0.92 1.49 -8.64
C MET A 45 0.78 0.02 -8.25
N ALA A 46 -0.21 -0.32 -7.47
CA ALA A 46 -0.45 -1.70 -7.02
C ALA A 46 -0.74 -2.66 -8.18
N ASN A 47 -1.51 -2.22 -9.16
CA ASN A 47 -1.82 -3.03 -10.35
C ASN A 47 -0.61 -3.27 -11.25
N ASN A 48 0.38 -2.39 -11.22
CA ASN A 48 1.55 -2.46 -12.10
C ASN A 48 2.83 -2.90 -11.38
N MET A 49 2.83 -2.95 -10.06
CA MET A 49 3.98 -3.38 -9.28
C MET A 49 4.26 -4.87 -9.42
N ASP A 50 5.53 -5.21 -9.43
CA ASP A 50 6.01 -6.60 -9.45
C ASP A 50 6.29 -7.08 -8.02
N ALA A 51 5.24 -7.18 -7.22
CA ALA A 51 5.28 -7.63 -5.84
C ALA A 51 4.62 -9.01 -5.69
N ASP A 52 5.18 -9.85 -4.82
CA ASP A 52 4.62 -11.16 -4.51
C ASP A 52 3.37 -11.05 -3.63
N VAL A 53 3.39 -10.09 -2.72
CA VAL A 53 2.28 -9.80 -1.79
C VAL A 53 2.06 -8.29 -1.71
N VAL A 54 0.82 -7.88 -1.77
CA VAL A 54 0.42 -6.47 -1.61
C VAL A 54 -0.41 -6.34 -0.34
N ILE A 55 -0.04 -5.41 0.51
CA ILE A 55 -0.76 -5.16 1.77
C ILE A 55 -1.33 -3.75 1.72
N PHE A 56 -2.65 -3.68 1.84
CA PHE A 56 -3.37 -2.41 1.94
C PHE A 56 -3.83 -2.21 3.38
N ALA A 57 -3.34 -1.18 4.02
CA ALA A 57 -3.83 -0.75 5.32
C ALA A 57 -4.62 0.55 5.13
N MET A 58 -5.93 0.42 5.04
CA MET A 58 -6.88 1.52 4.85
C MET A 58 -7.36 2.00 6.20
N ILE A 59 -6.68 3.00 6.73
CA ILE A 59 -6.88 3.50 8.09
C ILE A 59 -7.50 4.89 8.05
N GLY A 60 -8.65 5.04 8.69
CA GLY A 60 -9.37 6.31 8.72
C GLY A 60 -10.15 6.64 7.46
N GLU A 61 -10.19 5.73 6.50
CA GLU A 61 -10.98 5.90 5.27
C GLU A 61 -12.47 5.65 5.53
N ARG A 62 -13.31 6.24 4.69
CA ARG A 62 -14.76 5.98 4.77
C ARG A 62 -15.07 4.58 4.22
N ALA A 63 -15.99 3.88 4.84
CA ALA A 63 -16.38 2.53 4.43
C ALA A 63 -16.71 2.44 2.92
N ARG A 64 -17.40 3.43 2.38
CA ARG A 64 -17.74 3.48 0.96
C ARG A 64 -16.49 3.57 0.07
N GLU A 65 -15.52 4.39 0.45
CA GLU A 65 -14.27 4.55 -0.30
C GLU A 65 -13.45 3.25 -0.31
N VAL A 66 -13.47 2.50 0.78
CA VAL A 66 -12.82 1.19 0.88
C VAL A 66 -13.45 0.20 -0.10
N VAL A 67 -14.78 0.14 -0.15
CA VAL A 67 -15.50 -0.75 -1.07
C VAL A 67 -15.21 -0.37 -2.52
N GLU A 68 -15.32 0.92 -2.86
CA GLU A 68 -15.01 1.43 -4.21
C GLU A 68 -13.58 1.08 -4.65
N PHE A 69 -12.63 1.21 -3.74
CA PHE A 69 -11.23 0.86 -4.01
C PHE A 69 -11.05 -0.64 -4.28
N LEU A 70 -11.60 -1.50 -3.44
CA LEU A 70 -11.42 -2.95 -3.54
C LEU A 70 -12.19 -3.57 -4.71
N GLU A 71 -13.38 -3.04 -5.02
CA GLU A 71 -14.22 -3.58 -6.08
C GLU A 71 -13.98 -2.94 -7.45
N GLY A 72 -13.56 -1.68 -7.48
CA GLY A 72 -13.50 -0.90 -8.71
C GLY A 72 -12.09 -0.59 -9.21
N GLU A 73 -11.15 -0.33 -8.32
CA GLU A 73 -9.84 0.21 -8.71
C GLU A 73 -8.74 -0.86 -8.74
N ILE A 74 -8.86 -1.91 -7.95
CA ILE A 74 -7.86 -2.97 -7.88
C ILE A 74 -8.20 -4.11 -8.83
N GLY A 75 -7.21 -4.53 -9.63
CA GLY A 75 -7.36 -5.64 -10.55
C GLY A 75 -7.48 -7.01 -9.83
N PRO A 76 -8.15 -7.99 -10.44
CA PRO A 76 -8.37 -9.30 -9.82
C PRO A 76 -7.07 -10.05 -9.50
N GLU A 77 -6.03 -9.85 -10.29
CA GLU A 77 -4.72 -10.45 -10.04
C GLU A 77 -4.07 -9.92 -8.76
N VAL A 78 -4.21 -8.61 -8.51
CA VAL A 78 -3.69 -7.97 -7.30
C VAL A 78 -4.49 -8.39 -6.08
N ILE A 79 -5.81 -8.48 -6.19
CA ILE A 79 -6.68 -8.92 -5.10
C ILE A 79 -6.30 -10.32 -4.61
N GLN A 80 -6.00 -11.24 -5.50
CA GLN A 80 -5.61 -12.61 -5.16
C GLN A 80 -4.34 -12.70 -4.32
N LYS A 81 -3.42 -11.74 -4.49
CA LYS A 81 -2.17 -11.66 -3.72
C LYS A 81 -2.16 -10.56 -2.68
N SER A 82 -3.30 -9.96 -2.38
CA SER A 82 -3.41 -8.85 -1.44
C SER A 82 -3.97 -9.27 -0.09
N ILE A 83 -3.55 -8.53 0.92
CA ILE A 83 -4.09 -8.59 2.29
C ILE A 83 -4.57 -7.19 2.61
N THR A 84 -5.84 -7.07 2.95
CA THR A 84 -6.44 -5.77 3.26
C THR A 84 -6.77 -5.67 4.73
N ILE A 85 -6.29 -4.62 5.37
CA ILE A 85 -6.59 -4.29 6.76
C ILE A 85 -7.37 -2.98 6.74
N VAL A 86 -8.57 -3.01 7.29
CA VAL A 86 -9.47 -1.86 7.27
C VAL A 86 -9.77 -1.39 8.68
N SER A 87 -9.60 -0.10 8.90
CA SER A 87 -10.05 0.60 10.09
C SER A 87 -10.72 1.89 9.64
N THR A 88 -12.04 1.92 9.66
CA THR A 88 -12.81 3.04 9.11
C THR A 88 -12.64 4.33 9.92
N SER A 89 -13.11 5.43 9.36
CA SER A 89 -13.09 6.74 10.02
C SER A 89 -13.81 6.75 11.36
N GLU A 90 -14.78 5.87 11.55
CA GLU A 90 -15.57 5.73 12.78
C GLU A 90 -14.84 4.93 13.88
N ALA A 91 -13.79 4.21 13.55
CA ALA A 91 -13.01 3.45 14.50
C ALA A 91 -12.29 4.37 15.51
N ASN A 92 -12.12 3.88 16.74
CA ASN A 92 -11.41 4.66 17.73
C ASN A 92 -9.89 4.78 17.40
N PRO A 93 -9.19 5.79 17.96
CA PRO A 93 -7.78 6.01 17.66
C PRO A 93 -6.88 4.81 17.97
N LEU A 94 -7.18 4.04 18.99
CA LEU A 94 -6.39 2.85 19.36
C LEU A 94 -6.50 1.75 18.31
N GLU A 95 -7.69 1.52 17.77
CA GLU A 95 -7.90 0.56 16.67
C GLU A 95 -7.15 0.97 15.41
N LYS A 96 -7.14 2.25 15.07
CA LYS A 96 -6.37 2.79 13.95
C LYS A 96 -4.88 2.53 14.10
N VAL A 97 -4.31 2.79 15.27
CA VAL A 97 -2.90 2.51 15.56
C VAL A 97 -2.60 1.02 15.47
N ARG A 98 -3.44 0.19 16.06
CA ARG A 98 -3.28 -1.29 16.00
C ARG A 98 -3.34 -1.81 14.58
N SER A 99 -4.26 -1.31 13.76
CA SER A 99 -4.35 -1.69 12.35
C SER A 99 -3.06 -1.38 11.58
N GLY A 100 -2.47 -0.22 11.81
CA GLY A 100 -1.18 0.13 11.21
C GLY A 100 -0.05 -0.79 11.66
N LEU A 101 0.02 -1.11 12.94
CA LEU A 101 1.02 -2.04 13.49
C LEU A 101 0.86 -3.47 12.94
N VAL A 102 -0.38 -3.95 12.80
CA VAL A 102 -0.67 -5.25 12.20
C VAL A 102 -0.21 -5.29 10.74
N ALA A 103 -0.49 -4.26 9.96
CA ALA A 103 -0.07 -4.17 8.56
C ALA A 103 1.46 -4.24 8.42
N VAL A 104 2.18 -3.48 9.22
CA VAL A 104 3.64 -3.48 9.22
C VAL A 104 4.19 -4.84 9.66
N SER A 105 3.60 -5.48 10.65
CA SER A 105 4.00 -6.80 11.12
C SER A 105 3.82 -7.88 10.07
N ILE A 106 2.72 -7.85 9.33
CA ILE A 106 2.46 -8.77 8.22
C ILE A 106 3.48 -8.54 7.08
N ALA A 107 3.73 -7.29 6.71
CA ALA A 107 4.72 -6.96 5.70
C ALA A 107 6.11 -7.48 6.06
N ARG A 108 6.51 -7.30 7.32
CA ARG A 108 7.77 -7.80 7.85
C ARG A 108 7.86 -9.32 7.80
N HIS A 109 6.78 -10.02 8.14
CA HIS A 109 6.72 -11.48 8.08
C HIS A 109 7.01 -11.99 6.67
N PHE A 110 6.38 -11.43 5.64
CA PHE A 110 6.64 -11.83 4.25
C PHE A 110 8.05 -11.44 3.78
N MET A 111 8.57 -10.31 4.22
CA MET A 111 9.93 -9.90 3.91
C MET A 111 10.96 -10.89 4.49
N GLU A 112 10.74 -11.39 5.69
CA GLU A 112 11.60 -12.41 6.33
C GLU A 112 11.55 -13.75 5.59
N GLN A 113 10.46 -14.04 4.87
CA GLN A 113 10.34 -15.20 3.99
C GLN A 113 10.98 -15.01 2.61
N GLY A 114 11.61 -13.89 2.35
CA GLY A 114 12.23 -13.56 1.07
C GLY A 114 11.25 -13.13 -0.02
N LYS A 115 9.99 -12.86 0.32
CA LYS A 115 8.98 -12.37 -0.64
C LYS A 115 9.02 -10.85 -0.78
N LYS A 116 8.87 -10.37 -2.01
CA LYS A 116 8.70 -8.94 -2.27
C LYS A 116 7.30 -8.51 -1.85
N SER A 117 7.21 -7.72 -0.80
CA SER A 117 5.95 -7.20 -0.30
C SER A 117 5.86 -5.69 -0.48
N SER A 118 4.71 -5.23 -0.91
CA SER A 118 4.35 -3.80 -0.92
C SER A 118 3.36 -3.55 0.20
N CYS A 119 3.63 -2.59 1.05
CA CYS A 119 2.73 -2.19 2.12
C CYS A 119 2.31 -0.73 1.90
N THR A 120 1.04 -0.53 1.68
CA THR A 120 0.45 0.80 1.49
C THR A 120 -0.45 1.13 2.67
N LEU A 121 -0.13 2.23 3.33
CA LEU A 121 -0.91 2.80 4.42
C LEU A 121 -1.64 4.04 3.90
N THR A 122 -2.95 4.06 3.97
CA THR A 122 -3.77 5.24 3.66
C THR A 122 -4.36 5.83 4.93
N HIS A 123 -4.50 7.15 4.94
CA HIS A 123 -5.09 7.87 6.07
C HIS A 123 -5.89 9.08 5.55
#